data_17f5b78797a6ffd16f2dbca202963e4c
#
_entry.id   17f5b78797a6ffd16f2dbca202963e4c
#
_cell.length_a   1.000
_cell.length_b   1.000
_cell.length_c   1.000
_cell.angle_alpha   90.00
_cell.angle_beta   90.00
_cell.angle_gamma   90.00
#
_symmetry.space_group_name_H-M   'P 1'
#
loop_
_entity.id
_entity.type
_entity.pdbx_description
1 polymer ?
#
loop_
_entity_poly.entity_id
_entity_poly.type
_entity_poly.pdbx_seq_one_letter_code
_entity_poly.pdbx_strand_id
1 'polypeptide(L)'
;MTRRKRLSGFAGLALLAFLFAGSASAIGANRQVIGHSVQDRPIVLFTSGSPEASLKVLVVGAIHGDEAAGMRVTRRLLTGPAPRRTELLVVPTINPDGVAAGTRGNAHGVDLNRNFPFRWRPLGGGEYSGASPLSEPESRAAHRLILRERPDVTIWFHQPFGLIDRPQGNPFTARRFSDLIDLPLVRLRGPYPGSASRWQNHHFPQSTAFVVELPEHVNRSLIKQGTAAVQALASELASPALAAGLPR
;
A
#
# COMPACT_ATOMS: atom_id res chain seq x y z
N MET A 1 -41.34 -67.50 -45.93
CA MET A 1 -41.92 -66.19 -45.60
C MET A 1 -41.09 -65.58 -44.46
N THR A 2 -40.12 -64.73 -44.81
CA THR A 2 -39.14 -64.19 -43.84
C THR A 2 -39.28 -62.66 -43.75
N ARG A 3 -39.73 -62.15 -42.59
CA ARG A 3 -39.87 -60.72 -42.32
C ARG A 3 -38.54 -60.16 -41.78
N ARG A 4 -37.92 -59.28 -42.53
CA ARG A 4 -36.76 -58.49 -42.08
C ARG A 4 -37.24 -57.35 -41.14
N LYS A 5 -36.71 -57.31 -39.92
CA LYS A 5 -36.82 -56.16 -39.01
C LYS A 5 -35.72 -55.12 -39.33
N ARG A 6 -36.13 -53.87 -39.56
CA ARG A 6 -35.26 -52.75 -39.70
C ARG A 6 -34.90 -52.23 -38.31
N LEU A 7 -33.62 -52.13 -38.03
CA LEU A 7 -33.09 -51.42 -36.86
C LEU A 7 -32.89 -49.94 -37.28
N SER A 8 -33.61 -49.02 -36.62
CA SER A 8 -33.40 -47.60 -36.67
C SER A 8 -32.42 -47.21 -35.59
N GLY A 9 -31.21 -46.77 -35.96
CA GLY A 9 -30.23 -46.24 -35.06
C GLY A 9 -30.56 -44.79 -34.73
N PHE A 10 -30.70 -44.49 -33.43
CA PHE A 10 -30.71 -43.14 -32.90
C PHE A 10 -29.25 -42.73 -32.64
N ALA A 11 -28.76 -41.79 -33.41
CA ALA A 11 -27.50 -41.10 -33.12
C ALA A 11 -27.76 -40.06 -32.03
N GLY A 12 -27.34 -40.34 -30.80
CA GLY A 12 -27.36 -39.41 -29.72
C GLY A 12 -26.19 -38.43 -29.83
N LEU A 13 -26.50 -37.16 -30.09
CA LEU A 13 -25.54 -36.05 -30.12
C LEU A 13 -25.22 -35.69 -28.66
N ALA A 14 -24.07 -36.11 -28.14
CA ALA A 14 -23.59 -35.71 -26.80
C ALA A 14 -23.05 -34.29 -26.90
N LEU A 15 -23.79 -33.33 -26.32
CA LEU A 15 -23.38 -31.95 -26.16
C LEU A 15 -22.41 -31.88 -24.98
N LEU A 16 -21.09 -31.81 -25.26
CA LEU A 16 -20.07 -31.56 -24.22
C LEU A 16 -20.16 -30.09 -23.80
N ALA A 17 -20.83 -29.83 -22.67
CA ALA A 17 -20.76 -28.55 -22.02
C ALA A 17 -19.39 -28.41 -21.32
N PHE A 18 -18.47 -27.65 -21.94
CA PHE A 18 -17.25 -27.19 -21.28
C PHE A 18 -17.64 -26.17 -20.21
N LEU A 19 -17.79 -26.63 -18.98
CA LEU A 19 -17.79 -25.78 -17.80
C LEU A 19 -16.38 -25.24 -17.60
N PHE A 20 -16.12 -24.03 -18.08
CA PHE A 20 -15.00 -23.21 -17.61
C PHE A 20 -15.27 -22.86 -16.15
N ALA A 21 -14.97 -23.76 -15.24
CA ALA A 21 -14.76 -23.43 -13.86
C ALA A 21 -13.47 -22.61 -13.78
N GLY A 22 -13.57 -21.29 -13.93
CA GLY A 22 -12.52 -20.36 -13.60
C GLY A 22 -12.26 -20.48 -12.10
N SER A 23 -11.33 -21.33 -11.72
CA SER A 23 -10.76 -21.35 -10.38
C SER A 23 -10.15 -19.98 -10.16
N ALA A 24 -10.84 -19.11 -9.43
CA ALA A 24 -10.23 -17.95 -8.79
C ALA A 24 -9.26 -18.53 -7.75
N SER A 25 -8.04 -18.85 -8.18
CA SER A 25 -6.94 -19.08 -7.27
C SER A 25 -6.83 -17.83 -6.43
N ALA A 26 -7.09 -17.93 -5.14
CA ALA A 26 -6.65 -16.96 -4.16
C ALA A 26 -5.13 -16.94 -4.29
N ILE A 27 -4.59 -15.99 -5.07
CA ILE A 27 -3.16 -15.79 -5.23
C ILE A 27 -2.70 -15.31 -3.87
N GLY A 28 -2.12 -16.22 -3.07
CA GLY A 28 -1.51 -15.88 -1.79
C GLY A 28 -0.46 -14.79 -2.03
N ALA A 29 -0.52 -13.73 -1.24
CA ALA A 29 0.48 -12.67 -1.33
C ALA A 29 1.88 -13.26 -1.12
N ASN A 30 2.81 -12.97 -2.03
CA ASN A 30 4.21 -13.36 -1.86
C ASN A 30 4.79 -12.59 -0.67
N ARG A 31 5.49 -13.29 0.24
CA ARG A 31 6.08 -12.73 1.45
C ARG A 31 7.60 -12.64 1.31
N GLN A 32 8.16 -11.45 1.53
CA GLN A 32 9.59 -11.19 1.51
C GLN A 32 10.02 -10.41 2.76
N VAL A 33 11.11 -10.79 3.41
CA VAL A 33 11.78 -9.97 4.41
C VAL A 33 12.66 -8.97 3.69
N ILE A 34 12.40 -7.67 3.87
CA ILE A 34 13.12 -6.56 3.21
C ILE A 34 14.20 -5.92 4.10
N GLY A 35 14.23 -6.30 5.36
CA GLY A 35 15.17 -5.85 6.38
C GLY A 35 14.76 -6.28 7.76
N HIS A 36 15.52 -5.86 8.75
CA HIS A 36 15.26 -6.07 10.17
C HIS A 36 15.34 -4.74 10.91
N SER A 37 14.60 -4.62 12.01
CA SER A 37 14.66 -3.49 12.93
C SER A 37 15.92 -3.54 13.79
N VAL A 38 16.09 -2.52 14.64
CA VAL A 38 17.18 -2.45 15.63
C VAL A 38 17.20 -3.70 16.53
N GLN A 39 16.04 -4.22 16.93
CA GLN A 39 15.91 -5.42 17.76
C GLN A 39 15.71 -6.71 16.93
N ASP A 40 16.20 -6.71 15.71
CA ASP A 40 16.21 -7.87 14.79
C ASP A 40 14.81 -8.42 14.43
N ARG A 41 13.74 -7.61 14.58
CA ARG A 41 12.42 -8.00 14.11
C ARG A 41 12.30 -7.83 12.59
N PRO A 42 11.74 -8.81 11.86
CA PRO A 42 11.67 -8.73 10.41
C PRO A 42 10.71 -7.64 9.95
N ILE A 43 11.14 -6.85 8.98
CA ILE A 43 10.31 -5.92 8.20
C ILE A 43 9.86 -6.67 6.96
N VAL A 44 8.55 -6.84 6.79
CA VAL A 44 8.00 -7.75 5.79
C VAL A 44 7.23 -6.98 4.72
N LEU A 45 7.58 -7.25 3.47
CA LEU A 45 6.82 -6.89 2.29
C LEU A 45 5.93 -8.07 1.89
N PHE A 46 4.69 -7.77 1.59
CA PHE A 46 3.78 -8.68 0.90
C PHE A 46 3.44 -8.11 -0.47
N THR A 47 3.51 -8.95 -1.51
CA THR A 47 3.21 -8.55 -2.89
C THR A 47 2.06 -9.38 -3.42
N SER A 48 1.06 -8.74 -4.02
CA SER A 48 -0.07 -9.39 -4.67
C SER A 48 -0.40 -8.70 -5.99
N GLY A 49 -1.09 -9.41 -6.89
CA GLY A 49 -1.35 -8.94 -8.25
C GLY A 49 -0.28 -9.43 -9.23
N SER A 50 -0.14 -8.77 -10.37
CA SER A 50 0.82 -9.14 -11.41
C SER A 50 2.06 -8.26 -11.35
N PRO A 51 3.28 -8.83 -11.40
CA PRO A 51 4.52 -8.06 -11.50
C PRO A 51 4.64 -7.28 -12.82
N GLU A 52 3.88 -7.69 -13.86
CA GLU A 52 3.82 -6.99 -15.16
C GLU A 52 2.68 -5.96 -15.21
N ALA A 53 2.06 -5.65 -14.06
CA ALA A 53 1.01 -4.65 -14.00
C ALA A 53 1.57 -3.26 -14.36
N SER A 54 0.73 -2.47 -15.04
CA SER A 54 1.08 -1.10 -15.43
C SER A 54 1.08 -0.09 -14.29
N LEU A 55 0.57 -0.48 -13.12
CA LEU A 55 0.50 0.35 -11.92
C LEU A 55 1.07 -0.41 -10.72
N LYS A 56 1.94 0.25 -10.00
CA LYS A 56 2.53 -0.26 -8.76
C LYS A 56 2.14 0.64 -7.57
N VAL A 57 1.45 0.05 -6.60
CA VAL A 57 0.97 0.77 -5.41
C VAL A 57 1.61 0.20 -4.15
N LEU A 58 2.33 1.03 -3.40
CA LEU A 58 2.87 0.70 -2.09
C LEU A 58 1.95 1.23 -0.98
N VAL A 59 1.63 0.37 -0.03
CA VAL A 59 0.85 0.74 1.17
C VAL A 59 1.66 0.41 2.42
N VAL A 60 1.94 1.42 3.21
CA VAL A 60 2.64 1.30 4.49
C VAL A 60 1.66 1.55 5.62
N GLY A 61 1.47 0.55 6.49
CA GLY A 61 0.47 0.59 7.56
C GLY A 61 0.89 1.39 8.80
N ALA A 62 2.17 1.38 9.14
CA ALA A 62 2.71 2.16 10.26
C ALA A 62 4.20 2.46 10.07
N ILE A 63 4.59 3.73 10.28
CA ILE A 63 5.96 4.18 10.43
C ILE A 63 6.23 4.56 11.91
N HIS A 64 5.21 5.04 12.62
CA HIS A 64 5.24 5.24 14.06
C HIS A 64 4.55 4.06 14.75
N GLY A 65 5.15 3.58 15.85
CA GLY A 65 4.65 2.37 16.49
C GLY A 65 3.37 2.58 17.30
N ASP A 66 3.12 3.78 17.78
CA ASP A 66 1.91 4.20 18.47
C ASP A 66 0.73 4.52 17.52
N GLU A 67 0.96 4.54 16.19
CA GLU A 67 -0.03 4.84 15.15
C GLU A 67 -0.46 3.56 14.39
N ALA A 68 -0.88 2.51 15.09
CA ALA A 68 -1.02 1.16 14.54
C ALA A 68 -2.33 0.90 13.77
N ALA A 69 -3.25 1.87 13.63
CA ALA A 69 -4.54 1.63 12.97
C ALA A 69 -4.40 1.27 11.48
N GLY A 70 -3.42 1.85 10.78
CA GLY A 70 -3.14 1.52 9.38
C GLY A 70 -2.73 0.06 9.17
N MET A 71 -2.16 -0.61 10.17
CA MET A 71 -1.87 -2.04 10.11
C MET A 71 -3.16 -2.89 10.00
N ARG A 72 -4.29 -2.39 10.49
CA ARG A 72 -5.59 -3.07 10.33
C ARG A 72 -6.09 -2.97 8.89
N VAL A 73 -5.81 -1.85 8.21
CA VAL A 73 -6.09 -1.66 6.77
C VAL A 73 -5.23 -2.63 5.96
N THR A 74 -3.91 -2.64 6.19
CA THR A 74 -2.98 -3.52 5.46
C THR A 74 -3.31 -5.00 5.66
N ARG A 75 -3.66 -5.42 6.88
CA ARG A 75 -4.10 -6.82 7.14
C ARG A 75 -5.33 -7.20 6.30
N ARG A 76 -6.29 -6.28 6.13
CA ARG A 76 -7.46 -6.56 5.28
C ARG A 76 -7.11 -6.58 3.80
N LEU A 77 -6.19 -5.75 3.33
CA LEU A 77 -5.69 -5.81 1.95
C LEU A 77 -5.07 -7.18 1.65
N LEU A 78 -4.33 -7.76 2.59
CA LEU A 78 -3.67 -9.07 2.43
C LEU A 78 -4.65 -10.26 2.40
N THR A 79 -5.86 -10.09 2.96
CA THR A 79 -6.91 -11.14 2.95
C THR A 79 -7.94 -10.94 1.85
N GLY A 80 -7.87 -9.84 1.11
CA GLY A 80 -8.76 -9.51 0.01
C GLY A 80 -8.15 -9.80 -1.37
N PRO A 81 -8.95 -9.67 -2.44
CA PRO A 81 -8.44 -9.79 -3.79
C PRO A 81 -7.48 -8.63 -4.12
N ALA A 82 -6.43 -8.93 -4.89
CA ALA A 82 -5.58 -7.87 -5.45
C ALA A 82 -6.38 -7.04 -6.47
N PRO A 83 -6.15 -5.71 -6.54
CA PRO A 83 -6.74 -4.87 -7.57
C PRO A 83 -6.29 -5.33 -8.97
N ARG A 84 -7.18 -5.24 -9.95
CA ARG A 84 -6.86 -5.67 -11.32
C ARG A 84 -5.79 -4.77 -11.92
N ARG A 85 -4.85 -5.36 -12.70
CA ARG A 85 -3.78 -4.64 -13.42
C ARG A 85 -2.88 -3.79 -12.50
N THR A 86 -2.81 -4.17 -11.23
CA THR A 86 -2.00 -3.50 -10.21
C THR A 86 -1.09 -4.52 -9.56
N GLU A 87 0.16 -4.14 -9.35
CA GLU A 87 1.04 -4.78 -8.40
C GLU A 87 0.89 -4.04 -7.06
N LEU A 88 0.30 -4.71 -6.07
CA LEU A 88 0.07 -4.17 -4.75
C LEU A 88 1.17 -4.63 -3.80
N LEU A 89 1.95 -3.69 -3.32
CA LEU A 89 3.02 -3.84 -2.35
C LEU A 89 2.51 -3.41 -0.98
N VAL A 90 2.54 -4.28 0.02
CA VAL A 90 2.01 -4.00 1.35
C VAL A 90 3.06 -4.26 2.41
N VAL A 91 3.40 -3.22 3.17
CA VAL A 91 4.26 -3.30 4.35
C VAL A 91 3.42 -2.95 5.57
N PRO A 92 3.06 -3.94 6.43
CA PRO A 92 2.23 -3.66 7.61
C PRO A 92 2.83 -2.63 8.56
N THR A 93 4.14 -2.73 8.81
CA THR A 93 4.90 -1.72 9.52
C THR A 93 6.36 -1.75 9.08
N ILE A 94 6.99 -0.58 9.04
CA ILE A 94 8.44 -0.47 8.94
C ILE A 94 9.10 -0.31 10.32
N ASN A 95 8.31 -0.13 11.38
CA ASN A 95 8.77 0.06 12.77
C ASN A 95 8.22 -1.03 13.70
N PRO A 96 8.64 -2.30 13.54
CA PRO A 96 8.10 -3.37 14.37
C PRO A 96 8.51 -3.26 15.85
N ASP A 97 9.62 -2.60 16.17
CA ASP A 97 10.05 -2.35 17.55
C ASP A 97 9.16 -1.32 18.23
N GLY A 98 8.90 -0.19 17.56
CA GLY A 98 7.99 0.83 18.06
C GLY A 98 6.57 0.29 18.24
N VAL A 99 6.07 -0.54 17.30
CA VAL A 99 4.77 -1.21 17.45
C VAL A 99 4.74 -2.11 18.68
N ALA A 100 5.79 -2.90 18.92
CA ALA A 100 5.87 -3.78 20.09
C ALA A 100 5.94 -3.01 21.41
N ALA A 101 6.56 -1.83 21.40
CA ALA A 101 6.71 -0.95 22.57
C ALA A 101 5.57 0.06 22.73
N GLY A 102 4.72 0.26 21.71
CA GLY A 102 3.71 1.32 21.69
C GLY A 102 4.31 2.72 21.67
N THR A 103 5.46 2.90 21.00
CA THR A 103 6.20 4.17 20.94
C THR A 103 6.24 4.73 19.53
N ARG A 104 6.30 6.07 19.42
CA ARG A 104 6.44 6.76 18.14
C ARG A 104 7.71 6.34 17.39
N GLY A 105 8.86 6.48 18.06
CA GLY A 105 10.18 6.14 17.50
C GLY A 105 10.44 4.64 17.42
N ASN A 106 11.54 4.27 16.78
CA ASN A 106 12.07 2.90 16.81
C ASN A 106 12.77 2.61 18.16
N ALA A 107 13.47 1.48 18.29
CA ALA A 107 14.17 1.11 19.54
C ALA A 107 15.31 2.06 19.95
N HIS A 108 15.83 2.87 19.01
CA HIS A 108 16.77 3.97 19.33
C HIS A 108 16.06 5.29 19.67
N GLY A 109 14.71 5.33 19.73
CA GLY A 109 13.92 6.53 19.93
C GLY A 109 13.87 7.47 18.73
N VAL A 110 14.31 7.03 17.54
CA VAL A 110 14.32 7.83 16.33
C VAL A 110 12.94 7.86 15.68
N ASP A 111 12.42 9.06 15.41
CA ASP A 111 11.28 9.25 14.51
C ASP A 111 11.70 8.91 13.08
N LEU A 112 11.29 7.72 12.61
CA LEU A 112 11.65 7.22 11.28
C LEU A 112 11.15 8.12 10.16
N ASN A 113 10.04 8.89 10.38
CA ASN A 113 9.52 9.88 9.44
C ASN A 113 10.25 11.25 9.54
N ARG A 114 11.40 11.28 10.22
CA ARG A 114 12.38 12.37 10.24
C ARG A 114 13.77 11.89 9.81
N ASN A 115 13.91 10.62 9.44
CA ASN A 115 15.22 10.00 9.17
C ASN A 115 15.52 9.82 7.67
N PHE A 116 14.65 10.27 6.74
CA PHE A 116 14.91 10.25 5.28
C PHE A 116 15.75 11.44 4.80
N PRO A 117 16.48 11.32 3.68
CA PRO A 117 17.51 12.31 3.31
C PRO A 117 16.99 13.71 2.95
N PHE A 118 15.76 13.82 2.41
CA PHE A 118 15.28 15.11 1.88
C PHE A 118 15.10 16.16 2.98
N ARG A 119 15.88 17.25 2.89
CA ARG A 119 15.90 18.34 3.88
C ARG A 119 16.12 17.86 5.31
N TRP A 120 16.77 16.73 5.48
CA TRP A 120 17.12 16.23 6.81
C TRP A 120 17.92 17.28 7.58
N ARG A 121 17.67 17.36 8.86
CA ARG A 121 18.44 18.15 9.83
C ARG A 121 18.33 17.53 11.21
N PRO A 122 19.27 17.76 12.11
CA PRO A 122 19.13 17.30 13.49
C PRO A 122 17.89 17.88 14.16
N LEU A 123 17.07 17.00 14.73
CA LEU A 123 15.93 17.31 15.58
C LEU A 123 16.07 16.50 16.86
N GLY A 124 15.46 16.98 17.97
CA GLY A 124 15.45 16.33 19.28
C GLY A 124 14.03 16.08 19.77
N GLY A 125 13.93 15.55 21.01
CA GLY A 125 12.65 15.24 21.66
C GLY A 125 11.86 14.17 20.91
N GLY A 126 10.54 14.31 20.85
CA GLY A 126 9.64 13.36 20.20
C GLY A 126 9.80 13.26 18.67
N GLU A 127 10.55 14.18 18.05
CA GLU A 127 10.89 14.18 16.64
C GLU A 127 12.38 13.88 16.38
N TYR A 128 13.07 13.19 17.32
CA TYR A 128 14.49 12.89 17.17
C TYR A 128 14.76 12.19 15.82
N SER A 129 15.57 12.85 14.98
CA SER A 129 15.78 12.46 13.58
C SER A 129 16.93 11.47 13.35
N GLY A 130 17.55 10.96 14.43
CA GLY A 130 18.74 10.12 14.37
C GLY A 130 20.04 10.90 14.21
N ALA A 131 21.18 10.20 14.21
CA ALA A 131 22.51 10.77 14.13
C ALA A 131 22.84 11.32 12.72
N SER A 132 22.22 10.77 11.69
CA SER A 132 22.37 11.17 10.28
C SER A 132 21.13 10.72 9.48
N PRO A 133 20.94 11.21 8.25
CA PRO A 133 19.91 10.66 7.39
C PRO A 133 20.17 9.17 7.17
N LEU A 134 19.12 8.35 7.24
CA LEU A 134 19.17 6.90 7.10
C LEU A 134 20.10 6.21 8.14
N SER A 135 20.26 6.79 9.33
CA SER A 135 20.96 6.13 10.43
C SER A 135 20.30 4.82 10.85
N GLU A 136 18.97 4.72 10.70
CA GLU A 136 18.19 3.59 11.20
C GLU A 136 18.05 2.47 10.17
N PRO A 137 18.14 1.18 10.58
CA PRO A 137 17.98 0.03 9.68
C PRO A 137 16.60 0.00 9.03
N GLU A 138 15.56 0.40 9.75
CA GLU A 138 14.17 0.49 9.28
C GLU A 138 14.01 1.51 8.15
N SER A 139 14.57 2.71 8.34
CA SER A 139 14.57 3.75 7.31
C SER A 139 15.34 3.31 6.08
N ARG A 140 16.50 2.64 6.25
CA ARG A 140 17.27 2.07 5.13
C ARG A 140 16.49 0.98 4.40
N ALA A 141 15.74 0.13 5.11
CA ALA A 141 14.92 -0.91 4.50
C ALA A 141 13.81 -0.32 3.62
N ALA A 142 13.05 0.65 4.16
CA ALA A 142 12.01 1.34 3.41
C ALA A 142 12.57 2.15 2.22
N HIS A 143 13.68 2.84 2.42
CA HIS A 143 14.38 3.59 1.38
C HIS A 143 14.81 2.69 0.22
N ARG A 144 15.48 1.55 0.51
CA ARG A 144 15.88 0.56 -0.51
C ARG A 144 14.68 -0.05 -1.23
N LEU A 145 13.59 -0.35 -0.50
CA LEU A 145 12.35 -0.83 -1.11
C LEU A 145 11.83 0.15 -2.15
N ILE A 146 11.68 1.42 -1.80
CA ILE A 146 11.15 2.45 -2.69
C ILE A 146 12.07 2.66 -3.90
N LEU A 147 13.40 2.67 -3.71
CA LEU A 147 14.35 2.78 -4.83
C LEU A 147 14.28 1.60 -5.80
N ARG A 148 14.09 0.38 -5.28
CA ARG A 148 14.00 -0.85 -6.08
C ARG A 148 12.68 -0.93 -6.83
N GLU A 149 11.56 -0.75 -6.11
CA GLU A 149 10.22 -0.97 -6.64
C GLU A 149 9.68 0.20 -7.45
N ARG A 150 10.12 1.44 -7.15
CA ARG A 150 9.66 2.68 -7.80
C ARG A 150 8.14 2.75 -7.92
N PRO A 151 7.40 2.67 -6.81
CA PRO A 151 5.95 2.67 -6.86
C PRO A 151 5.41 3.97 -7.46
N ASP A 152 4.39 3.87 -8.32
CA ASP A 152 3.68 5.01 -8.89
C ASP A 152 2.93 5.78 -7.81
N VAL A 153 2.36 5.03 -6.85
CA VAL A 153 1.64 5.60 -5.71
C VAL A 153 2.15 4.96 -4.42
N THR A 154 2.40 5.79 -3.39
CA THR A 154 2.67 5.31 -2.03
C THR A 154 1.72 5.94 -1.04
N ILE A 155 1.05 5.11 -0.26
CA ILE A 155 0.10 5.51 0.79
C ILE A 155 0.72 5.22 2.14
N TRP A 156 0.99 6.27 2.93
CA TRP A 156 1.50 6.18 4.27
C TRP A 156 0.37 6.42 5.28
N PHE A 157 0.00 5.37 6.01
CA PHE A 157 -0.98 5.52 7.09
C PHE A 157 -0.33 6.03 8.37
N HIS A 158 -0.98 7.02 8.96
CA HIS A 158 -0.64 7.69 10.20
C HIS A 158 -1.89 7.90 11.07
N GLN A 159 -1.71 8.46 12.25
CA GLN A 159 -2.72 8.98 13.19
C GLN A 159 -2.16 10.25 13.86
N PRO A 160 -2.98 11.18 14.48
CA PRO A 160 -4.40 10.98 14.78
C PRO A 160 -5.36 11.99 14.10
N PHE A 161 -5.00 12.71 13.03
CA PHE A 161 -5.64 13.97 12.63
C PHE A 161 -6.95 13.84 11.82
N GLY A 162 -7.32 12.67 11.31
CA GLY A 162 -8.52 12.47 10.54
C GLY A 162 -8.54 13.25 9.20
N LEU A 163 -7.44 13.23 8.45
CA LEU A 163 -7.29 13.96 7.18
C LEU A 163 -6.32 13.26 6.21
N ILE A 164 -6.28 13.73 4.99
CA ILE A 164 -5.23 13.39 4.02
C ILE A 164 -4.30 14.60 3.89
N ASP A 165 -2.99 14.41 4.14
CA ASP A 165 -2.01 15.49 3.89
C ASP A 165 -1.81 15.65 2.38
N ARG A 166 -2.13 16.85 1.88
CA ARG A 166 -2.00 17.19 0.46
C ARG A 166 -0.53 17.21 0.06
N PRO A 167 -0.08 16.32 -0.86
CA PRO A 167 1.30 16.29 -1.30
C PRO A 167 1.70 17.58 -2.04
N GLN A 168 3.00 17.80 -2.14
CA GLN A 168 3.56 18.81 -3.05
C GLN A 168 3.43 18.29 -4.50
N GLY A 169 3.14 19.18 -5.44
CA GLY A 169 2.91 18.81 -6.84
C GLY A 169 1.43 18.51 -7.14
N ASN A 170 1.17 17.55 -8.02
CA ASN A 170 -0.20 17.21 -8.43
C ASN A 170 -0.95 16.49 -7.31
N PRO A 171 -2.03 17.06 -6.76
CA PRO A 171 -2.77 16.44 -5.67
C PRO A 171 -3.86 15.46 -6.15
N PHE A 172 -3.96 15.16 -7.45
CA PHE A 172 -5.09 14.40 -8.02
C PHE A 172 -5.31 13.07 -7.30
N THR A 173 -4.27 12.26 -7.16
CA THR A 173 -4.33 10.95 -6.51
C THR A 173 -4.75 11.03 -5.05
N ALA A 174 -4.17 11.98 -4.29
CA ALA A 174 -4.51 12.20 -2.88
C ALA A 174 -5.95 12.75 -2.73
N ARG A 175 -6.41 13.64 -3.63
CA ARG A 175 -7.79 14.12 -3.66
C ARG A 175 -8.76 12.98 -3.91
N ARG A 176 -8.47 12.16 -4.94
CA ARG A 176 -9.33 11.02 -5.24
C ARG A 176 -9.41 10.04 -4.08
N PHE A 177 -8.29 9.79 -3.38
CA PHE A 177 -8.28 8.97 -2.18
C PHE A 177 -9.09 9.61 -1.04
N SER A 178 -8.98 10.94 -0.86
CA SER A 178 -9.78 11.73 0.09
C SER A 178 -11.29 11.54 -0.13
N ASP A 179 -11.75 11.61 -1.39
CA ASP A 179 -13.16 11.38 -1.75
C ASP A 179 -13.61 9.93 -1.45
N LEU A 180 -12.73 8.95 -1.69
CA LEU A 180 -13.02 7.52 -1.49
C LEU A 180 -13.10 7.12 -0.01
N ILE A 181 -12.28 7.73 0.85
CA ILE A 181 -12.23 7.44 2.29
C ILE A 181 -13.08 8.38 3.13
N ASP A 182 -13.64 9.43 2.52
CA ASP A 182 -14.40 10.48 3.20
C ASP A 182 -13.63 11.16 4.33
N LEU A 183 -12.38 11.56 4.03
CA LEU A 183 -11.53 12.36 4.90
C LEU A 183 -11.09 13.63 4.16
N PRO A 184 -11.02 14.80 4.82
CA PRO A 184 -10.68 16.06 4.16
C PRO A 184 -9.22 16.06 3.66
N LEU A 185 -9.01 16.60 2.45
CA LEU A 185 -7.69 16.88 1.90
C LEU A 185 -7.20 18.22 2.43
N VAL A 186 -6.22 18.20 3.31
CA VAL A 186 -5.65 19.38 3.99
C VAL A 186 -4.16 19.46 3.73
N ARG A 187 -3.65 20.66 3.52
CA ARG A 187 -2.20 20.87 3.47
C ARG A 187 -1.67 21.14 4.88
N LEU A 188 -0.99 20.17 5.45
CA LEU A 188 -0.29 20.36 6.72
C LEU A 188 0.85 21.36 6.54
N ARG A 189 0.84 22.42 7.36
CA ARG A 189 1.88 23.44 7.35
C ARG A 189 3.02 23.02 8.27
N GLY A 190 4.21 22.95 7.73
CA GLY A 190 5.40 22.61 8.50
C GLY A 190 6.56 22.20 7.58
N PRO A 191 7.80 22.33 8.04
CA PRO A 191 8.96 21.94 7.26
C PRO A 191 9.08 20.42 7.08
N TYR A 192 8.65 19.61 8.07
CA TYR A 192 8.74 18.14 8.13
C TYR A 192 10.04 17.60 7.49
N PRO A 193 11.22 17.99 7.99
CA PRO A 193 12.49 17.56 7.45
C PRO A 193 12.66 16.05 7.62
N GLY A 194 13.26 15.38 6.66
CA GLY A 194 13.47 13.93 6.71
C GLY A 194 12.20 13.07 6.58
N SER A 195 11.08 13.64 6.09
CA SER A 195 9.84 12.89 5.87
C SER A 195 9.97 11.93 4.68
N ALA A 196 9.49 10.69 4.83
CA ALA A 196 9.51 9.64 3.82
C ALA A 196 8.75 10.03 2.56
N SER A 197 7.50 10.52 2.69
CA SER A 197 6.67 10.91 1.55
C SER A 197 7.25 12.10 0.79
N ARG A 198 7.80 13.09 1.51
CA ARG A 198 8.44 14.26 0.87
C ARG A 198 9.74 13.90 0.18
N TRP A 199 10.54 13.01 0.76
CA TRP A 199 11.72 12.47 0.10
C TRP A 199 11.36 11.76 -1.20
N GLN A 200 10.35 10.88 -1.17
CA GLN A 200 9.92 10.14 -2.35
C GLN A 200 9.42 11.07 -3.45
N ASN A 201 8.54 12.03 -3.15
CA ASN A 201 8.02 12.99 -4.13
C ASN A 201 9.11 13.88 -4.72
N HIS A 202 10.16 14.21 -3.94
CA HIS A 202 11.31 14.95 -4.45
C HIS A 202 12.21 14.10 -5.37
N HIS A 203 12.44 12.85 -4.98
CA HIS A 203 13.33 11.92 -5.69
C HIS A 203 12.68 11.34 -6.96
N PHE A 204 11.37 11.10 -6.93
CA PHE A 204 10.57 10.57 -8.02
C PHE A 204 9.39 11.52 -8.34
N PRO A 205 9.61 12.61 -9.11
CA PRO A 205 8.55 13.60 -9.39
C PRO A 205 7.34 13.05 -10.13
N GLN A 206 7.48 11.91 -10.80
CA GLN A 206 6.39 11.21 -11.51
C GLN A 206 5.54 10.31 -10.63
N SER A 207 6.01 10.02 -9.40
CA SER A 207 5.24 9.25 -8.43
C SER A 207 4.47 10.17 -7.48
N THR A 208 3.47 9.61 -6.79
CA THR A 208 2.74 10.34 -5.75
C THR A 208 2.80 9.58 -4.43
N ALA A 209 3.51 10.13 -3.45
CA ALA A 209 3.45 9.65 -2.07
C ALA A 209 2.65 10.64 -1.22
N PHE A 210 1.67 10.14 -0.47
CA PHE A 210 0.86 10.96 0.42
C PHE A 210 0.59 10.26 1.75
N VAL A 211 0.21 11.07 2.75
CA VAL A 211 -0.07 10.63 4.11
C VAL A 211 -1.57 10.60 4.34
N VAL A 212 -2.03 9.51 4.91
CA VAL A 212 -3.40 9.32 5.40
C VAL A 212 -3.36 9.33 6.91
N GLU A 213 -3.74 10.44 7.49
CA GLU A 213 -3.91 10.60 8.93
C GLU A 213 -5.29 10.05 9.34
N LEU A 214 -5.34 8.81 9.79
CA LEU A 214 -6.56 8.29 10.39
C LEU A 214 -6.87 9.04 11.69
N PRO A 215 -8.15 9.16 12.11
CA PRO A 215 -8.46 9.78 13.39
C PRO A 215 -7.91 8.97 14.58
N GLU A 216 -7.85 9.59 15.75
CA GLU A 216 -7.38 8.96 16.99
C GLU A 216 -8.15 7.65 17.27
N HIS A 217 -9.48 7.70 17.17
CA HIS A 217 -10.35 6.55 17.38
C HIS A 217 -10.84 5.99 16.04
N VAL A 218 -10.31 4.81 15.68
CA VAL A 218 -10.65 4.15 14.43
C VAL A 218 -11.56 2.96 14.66
N ASN A 219 -12.78 3.02 14.12
CA ASN A 219 -13.74 1.94 14.15
C ASN A 219 -13.57 0.94 13.00
N ARG A 220 -14.35 -0.17 13.03
CA ARG A 220 -14.31 -1.20 11.98
C ARG A 220 -14.78 -0.68 10.61
N SER A 221 -15.71 0.28 10.60
CA SER A 221 -16.24 0.87 9.35
C SER A 221 -15.15 1.63 8.62
N LEU A 222 -14.41 2.51 9.30
CA LEU A 222 -13.33 3.28 8.69
C LEU A 222 -12.18 2.38 8.18
N ILE A 223 -11.87 1.27 8.87
CA ILE A 223 -10.90 0.30 8.37
C ILE A 223 -11.39 -0.35 7.06
N LYS A 224 -12.68 -0.74 6.98
CA LYS A 224 -13.28 -1.26 5.74
C LYS A 224 -13.22 -0.22 4.61
N GLN A 225 -13.60 1.02 4.92
CA GLN A 225 -13.59 2.14 3.98
C GLN A 225 -12.18 2.44 3.48
N GLY A 226 -11.17 2.52 4.36
CA GLY A 226 -9.78 2.71 3.97
C GLY A 226 -9.24 1.56 3.09
N THR A 227 -9.62 0.31 3.40
CA THR A 227 -9.28 -0.84 2.54
C THR A 227 -9.93 -0.72 1.16
N ALA A 228 -11.22 -0.40 1.10
CA ALA A 228 -11.96 -0.21 -0.15
C ALA A 228 -11.41 0.97 -0.95
N ALA A 229 -11.02 2.06 -0.30
CA ALA A 229 -10.41 3.24 -0.93
C ALA A 229 -9.09 2.89 -1.62
N VAL A 230 -8.21 2.10 -0.98
CA VAL A 230 -6.96 1.62 -1.62
C VAL A 230 -7.28 0.79 -2.87
N GLN A 231 -8.20 -0.17 -2.77
CA GLN A 231 -8.57 -1.05 -3.88
C GLN A 231 -9.23 -0.28 -5.03
N ALA A 232 -10.14 0.66 -4.72
CA ALA A 232 -10.80 1.48 -5.72
C ALA A 232 -9.82 2.41 -6.43
N LEU A 233 -8.99 3.15 -5.68
CA LEU A 233 -7.96 4.03 -6.25
C LEU A 233 -7.03 3.25 -7.19
N ALA A 234 -6.51 2.11 -6.75
CA ALA A 234 -5.62 1.28 -7.55
C ALA A 234 -6.30 0.78 -8.84
N SER A 235 -7.58 0.37 -8.77
CA SER A 235 -8.35 -0.09 -9.92
C SER A 235 -8.64 1.05 -10.91
N GLU A 236 -8.96 2.24 -10.40
CA GLU A 236 -9.22 3.44 -11.21
C GLU A 236 -7.97 3.90 -11.96
N LEU A 237 -6.83 4.02 -11.25
CA LEU A 237 -5.56 4.46 -11.85
C LEU A 237 -5.00 3.44 -12.86
N ALA A 238 -5.26 2.15 -12.67
CA ALA A 238 -4.87 1.11 -13.63
C ALA A 238 -5.80 1.01 -14.85
N SER A 239 -6.89 1.82 -14.90
CA SER A 239 -7.83 1.84 -16.01
C SER A 239 -7.21 2.52 -17.24
N PRO A 240 -7.34 1.93 -18.47
CA PRO A 240 -6.83 2.54 -19.70
C PRO A 240 -7.36 3.94 -19.99
N ALA A 241 -8.60 4.22 -19.58
CA ALA A 241 -9.25 5.52 -19.80
C ALA A 241 -8.56 6.65 -19.01
N LEU A 242 -8.07 6.37 -17.79
CA LEU A 242 -7.32 7.34 -16.99
C LEU A 242 -5.83 7.39 -17.36
N ALA A 243 -5.24 6.26 -17.76
CA ALA A 243 -3.85 6.21 -18.21
C ALA A 243 -3.62 7.07 -19.47
N ALA A 244 -4.65 7.28 -20.30
CA ALA A 244 -4.61 8.13 -21.50
C ALA A 244 -4.84 9.62 -21.21
N GLY A 245 -5.35 10.00 -20.03
CA GLY A 245 -5.75 11.38 -19.70
C GLY A 245 -4.97 12.05 -18.56
N LEU A 246 -4.09 11.34 -17.87
CA LEU A 246 -3.24 11.95 -16.85
C LEU A 246 -2.10 12.71 -17.53
N PRO A 247 -1.86 14.00 -17.24
CA PRO A 247 -0.65 14.71 -17.67
C PRO A 247 0.56 13.99 -17.05
N ARG A 248 1.43 13.49 -17.93
CA ARG A 248 2.73 12.91 -17.57
C ARG A 248 3.69 13.97 -17.07
#